data_25d3f6d74ee4587f92882e09469af846
#
_entry.id   25d3f6d74ee4587f92882e09469af846
#
_cell.length_a   1.000
_cell.length_b   1.000
_cell.length_c   1.000
_cell.angle_alpha   90.00
_cell.angle_beta   90.00
_cell.angle_gamma   90.00
#
_symmetry.space_group_name_H-M   'P 1'
#
loop_
_entity.id
_entity.type
_entity.pdbx_description
1 polymer ?
#
loop_
_entity_poly.entity_id
_entity_poly.type
_entity_poly.pdbx_seq_one_letter_code
_entity_poly.pdbx_strand_id
1 'polypeptide(L)'
;DMHITRLVKSEAGGASFETIDDPAEVIKLAGRHAPLDVVEQFAVDTARDEALDSTTRLAIGAGFDALRDAGIPLVMRYKTTTLGTQLPDRWGLADQMRDDTGVIFASAFPGYNRFAEDVEAYVADRSRREHLLALEGLRTRMNGSDTTEVDQLIADLRGELEANRYGFDRRFIFRVLAMGHSQFAEIIGARGPNTQVNAACASTTQAITLAEDWIRAGRCRRVIVVSADDATGDSLMPWIASGFLASGAAAIDEHVEDAATPFDRRRHGMILGMGAAAFVVESAGAAAERGLQPICEVLGSVSANSAFHGTRLDVEHIGAVMEAVVQQAESRGVSRSAIAEEAMFVSHETYTPARGGSASAEINALRRVFGADADRVVITNTKGFTGHAMGAGIEDVVAVKALETGIVPPVPNYREPDPDLGNLNLSQGGSHRVRYALRLAAGFGSQIAMALLRWTPVADGRHRAPDQLGHEYRVVDAAAWQRWLDELAGHDGARLEVDHRRLRIVDLGAPAESQHDTAIPVPYAGQFAAAAVGASTAVATASVPAAAPAAIVVSAPVVQAAPAAPPAAPVAAAPVVDEVLAAVTGIVAEMTGYPAELLEPDLDLEADLGVDTVKQAEVFAAVRE
;
A
#
# COMPACT_ATOMS: atom_id res chain seq x y z
N ASP A 1 -30.77 -6.62 -0.60
CA ASP A 1 -31.46 -5.83 -1.62
C ASP A 1 -31.38 -4.35 -1.27
N MET A 2 -30.47 -3.65 -1.92
CA MET A 2 -30.34 -2.19 -1.76
C MET A 2 -31.31 -1.50 -2.72
N HIS A 3 -32.05 -0.50 -2.24
CA HIS A 3 -32.81 0.38 -3.11
C HIS A 3 -31.88 1.46 -3.66
N ILE A 4 -31.61 1.45 -4.97
CA ILE A 4 -30.64 2.34 -5.61
C ILE A 4 -31.40 3.32 -6.52
N THR A 5 -31.11 4.62 -6.37
CA THR A 5 -31.59 5.67 -7.24
C THR A 5 -30.42 6.22 -8.05
N ARG A 6 -30.49 6.11 -9.38
CA ARG A 6 -29.46 6.55 -10.31
C ARG A 6 -29.71 7.97 -10.78
N LEU A 7 -28.65 8.80 -10.81
CA LEU A 7 -28.68 10.11 -11.43
C LEU A 7 -28.54 9.98 -12.95
N VAL A 8 -29.58 10.35 -13.69
CA VAL A 8 -29.58 10.40 -15.16
C VAL A 8 -29.49 11.85 -15.62
N LYS A 9 -28.48 12.15 -16.43
CA LYS A 9 -28.26 13.48 -17.03
C LYS A 9 -28.90 13.53 -18.41
N SER A 10 -29.81 14.49 -18.63
CA SER A 10 -30.39 14.70 -19.96
C SER A 10 -29.46 15.47 -20.89
N GLU A 11 -29.58 15.27 -22.20
CA GLU A 11 -28.85 16.03 -23.22
C GLU A 11 -29.07 17.54 -23.16
N ALA A 12 -30.23 17.96 -22.66
CA ALA A 12 -30.59 19.37 -22.48
C ALA A 12 -29.99 20.02 -21.22
N GLY A 13 -29.15 19.29 -20.46
CA GLY A 13 -28.49 19.80 -19.25
C GLY A 13 -29.28 19.64 -17.96
N GLY A 14 -30.47 18.98 -18.01
CA GLY A 14 -31.23 18.60 -16.82
C GLY A 14 -30.70 17.32 -16.18
N ALA A 15 -31.07 17.08 -14.91
CA ALA A 15 -30.82 15.82 -14.22
C ALA A 15 -32.15 15.29 -13.66
N SER A 16 -32.38 14.00 -13.80
CA SER A 16 -33.49 13.25 -13.19
C SER A 16 -32.94 12.12 -12.34
N PHE A 17 -33.77 11.62 -11.43
CA PHE A 17 -33.46 10.45 -10.64
C PHE A 17 -34.38 9.31 -11.05
N GLU A 18 -33.79 8.15 -11.32
CA GLU A 18 -34.50 6.93 -11.69
C GLU A 18 -34.18 5.84 -10.69
N THR A 19 -35.20 5.13 -10.20
CA THR A 19 -35.02 3.95 -9.36
C THR A 19 -34.58 2.77 -10.22
N ILE A 20 -33.56 2.05 -9.78
CA ILE A 20 -33.08 0.84 -10.43
C ILE A 20 -33.86 -0.35 -9.84
N ASP A 21 -34.83 -0.86 -10.59
CA ASP A 21 -35.67 -1.99 -10.21
C ASP A 21 -35.38 -3.24 -11.07
N ASP A 22 -34.68 -3.09 -12.20
CA ASP A 22 -34.36 -4.17 -13.12
C ASP A 22 -32.96 -4.75 -12.79
N PRO A 23 -32.85 -6.07 -12.49
CA PRO A 23 -31.56 -6.75 -12.34
C PRO A 23 -30.63 -6.65 -13.57
N ALA A 24 -31.19 -6.35 -14.76
CA ALA A 24 -30.39 -6.10 -15.96
C ALA A 24 -29.59 -4.78 -15.89
N GLU A 25 -29.98 -3.84 -15.04
CA GLU A 25 -29.34 -2.53 -14.88
C GLU A 25 -28.29 -2.48 -13.77
N VAL A 26 -27.83 -3.61 -13.24
CA VAL A 26 -26.76 -3.68 -12.24
C VAL A 26 -25.39 -3.91 -12.87
N ILE A 27 -24.33 -3.65 -12.12
CA ILE A 27 -22.95 -3.92 -12.53
C ILE A 27 -22.75 -5.43 -12.66
N LYS A 28 -22.20 -5.88 -13.79
CA LYS A 28 -21.94 -7.28 -14.10
C LYS A 28 -20.45 -7.62 -14.23
N LEU A 29 -19.62 -6.59 -14.42
CA LEU A 29 -18.18 -6.73 -14.69
C LEU A 29 -17.36 -6.05 -13.60
N ALA A 30 -16.33 -6.74 -13.14
CA ALA A 30 -15.33 -6.20 -12.22
C ALA A 30 -13.96 -6.82 -12.47
N GLY A 31 -12.92 -6.01 -12.44
CA GLY A 31 -11.54 -6.50 -12.41
C GLY A 31 -11.21 -7.04 -11.02
N ARG A 32 -10.63 -8.24 -10.94
CA ARG A 32 -10.22 -8.88 -9.67
C ARG A 32 -8.77 -9.36 -9.76
N HIS A 33 -8.07 -9.35 -8.63
CA HIS A 33 -6.72 -9.93 -8.55
C HIS A 33 -6.78 -11.46 -8.40
N ALA A 34 -5.67 -12.13 -8.75
CA ALA A 34 -5.48 -13.54 -8.42
C ALA A 34 -5.36 -13.72 -6.88
N PRO A 35 -5.63 -14.93 -6.34
CA PRO A 35 -5.42 -15.20 -4.92
C PRO A 35 -4.02 -14.83 -4.46
N LEU A 36 -3.93 -14.18 -3.31
CA LEU A 36 -2.69 -13.77 -2.67
C LEU A 36 -2.66 -14.30 -1.24
N ASP A 37 -1.64 -15.11 -0.94
CA ASP A 37 -1.30 -15.55 0.40
C ASP A 37 0.06 -14.94 0.76
N VAL A 38 0.07 -13.96 1.67
CA VAL A 38 1.29 -13.26 2.05
C VAL A 38 2.17 -14.08 3.00
N VAL A 39 1.60 -15.07 3.70
CA VAL A 39 2.36 -16.02 4.54
C VAL A 39 3.14 -16.96 3.63
N GLU A 40 2.45 -17.64 2.70
CA GLU A 40 3.07 -18.60 1.78
C GLU A 40 4.04 -17.91 0.79
N GLN A 41 3.63 -16.77 0.21
CA GLN A 41 4.39 -16.15 -0.88
C GLN A 41 5.50 -15.22 -0.41
N PHE A 42 5.36 -14.60 0.77
CA PHE A 42 6.29 -13.59 1.27
C PHE A 42 6.80 -13.87 2.68
N ALA A 43 6.49 -15.05 3.24
CA ALA A 43 6.83 -15.44 4.61
C ALA A 43 6.52 -14.33 5.64
N VAL A 44 5.34 -13.71 5.52
CA VAL A 44 4.80 -12.83 6.55
C VAL A 44 4.34 -13.72 7.71
N ASP A 45 4.68 -13.34 8.92
CA ASP A 45 4.27 -14.08 10.12
C ASP A 45 2.73 -14.19 10.22
N THR A 46 2.22 -15.38 10.54
CA THR A 46 0.78 -15.66 10.56
C THR A 46 0.02 -14.75 11.55
N ALA A 47 0.59 -14.49 12.73
CA ALA A 47 -0.07 -13.62 13.71
C ALA A 47 -0.14 -12.16 13.23
N ARG A 48 0.83 -11.72 12.41
CA ARG A 48 0.79 -10.42 11.74
C ARG A 48 -0.24 -10.41 10.63
N ASP A 49 -0.27 -11.45 9.79
CA ASP A 49 -1.26 -11.56 8.71
C ASP A 49 -2.68 -11.45 9.22
N GLU A 50 -3.00 -12.08 10.34
CA GLU A 50 -4.31 -11.98 10.98
C GLU A 50 -4.70 -10.54 11.40
N ALA A 51 -3.73 -9.65 11.62
CA ALA A 51 -3.96 -8.25 11.93
C ALA A 51 -4.10 -7.36 10.69
N LEU A 52 -3.88 -7.89 9.48
CA LEU A 52 -3.95 -7.15 8.22
C LEU A 52 -5.37 -7.21 7.62
N ASP A 53 -5.74 -6.16 6.92
CA ASP A 53 -6.85 -6.16 5.97
C ASP A 53 -6.36 -6.57 4.57
N SER A 54 -7.26 -6.91 3.65
CA SER A 54 -6.91 -7.38 2.30
C SER A 54 -6.16 -6.32 1.49
N THR A 55 -6.51 -5.05 1.63
CA THR A 55 -5.82 -3.93 0.97
C THR A 55 -4.36 -3.85 1.42
N THR A 56 -4.11 -3.97 2.72
CA THR A 56 -2.75 -3.96 3.27
C THR A 56 -1.95 -5.20 2.84
N ARG A 57 -2.55 -6.39 2.80
CA ARG A 57 -1.89 -7.61 2.26
C ARG A 57 -1.42 -7.42 0.82
N LEU A 58 -2.29 -6.87 -0.04
CA LEU A 58 -1.94 -6.56 -1.43
C LEU A 58 -0.75 -5.58 -1.52
N ALA A 59 -0.78 -4.51 -0.72
CA ALA A 59 0.29 -3.51 -0.68
C ALA A 59 1.62 -4.08 -0.19
N ILE A 60 1.62 -4.97 0.81
CA ILE A 60 2.81 -5.66 1.33
C ILE A 60 3.44 -6.54 0.25
N GLY A 61 2.64 -7.34 -0.45
CA GLY A 61 3.11 -8.16 -1.56
C GLY A 61 3.79 -7.32 -2.66
N ALA A 62 3.13 -6.25 -3.10
CA ALA A 62 3.69 -5.32 -4.08
C ALA A 62 4.97 -4.64 -3.57
N GLY A 63 5.02 -4.28 -2.28
CA GLY A 63 6.19 -3.67 -1.66
C GLY A 63 7.42 -4.58 -1.67
N PHE A 64 7.26 -5.86 -1.36
CA PHE A 64 8.36 -6.83 -1.46
C PHE A 64 8.83 -7.05 -2.91
N ASP A 65 7.91 -7.12 -3.86
CA ASP A 65 8.27 -7.24 -5.27
C ASP A 65 9.02 -5.98 -5.77
N ALA A 66 8.64 -4.78 -5.31
CA ALA A 66 9.35 -3.55 -5.64
C ALA A 66 10.75 -3.50 -5.03
N LEU A 67 10.93 -3.95 -3.79
CA LEU A 67 12.26 -4.08 -3.18
C LEU A 67 13.15 -5.04 -3.97
N ARG A 68 12.62 -6.19 -4.38
CA ARG A 68 13.33 -7.16 -5.21
C ARG A 68 13.69 -6.57 -6.58
N ASP A 69 12.74 -5.92 -7.27
CA ASP A 69 13.00 -5.27 -8.57
C ASP A 69 14.05 -4.15 -8.43
N ALA A 70 14.03 -3.39 -7.34
CA ALA A 70 15.01 -2.37 -7.05
C ALA A 70 16.38 -2.91 -6.60
N GLY A 71 16.51 -4.22 -6.38
CA GLY A 71 17.74 -4.84 -5.87
C GLY A 71 18.06 -4.43 -4.42
N ILE A 72 17.03 -4.23 -3.58
CA ILE A 72 17.20 -3.92 -2.16
C ILE A 72 16.92 -5.19 -1.36
N PRO A 73 17.95 -5.87 -0.87
CA PRO A 73 17.80 -7.10 -0.12
C PRO A 73 17.41 -6.82 1.34
N LEU A 74 16.77 -7.81 1.94
CA LEU A 74 16.61 -7.89 3.38
C LEU A 74 17.80 -8.63 3.98
N VAL A 75 18.17 -8.29 5.21
CA VAL A 75 19.18 -8.98 6.02
C VAL A 75 18.51 -9.61 7.24
N MET A 76 19.05 -10.72 7.73
CA MET A 76 18.65 -11.26 9.03
C MET A 76 19.16 -10.31 10.13
N ARG A 77 18.27 -9.90 10.99
CA ARG A 77 18.58 -9.08 12.16
C ARG A 77 18.64 -9.97 13.38
N TYR A 78 19.56 -9.67 14.26
CA TYR A 78 19.75 -10.39 15.49
C TYR A 78 19.44 -9.49 16.68
N LYS A 79 18.89 -10.05 17.73
CA LYS A 79 18.73 -9.40 19.02
C LYS A 79 19.66 -10.03 20.03
N THR A 80 20.20 -9.20 20.93
CA THR A 80 21.03 -9.66 22.04
C THR A 80 20.11 -10.06 23.20
N THR A 81 20.27 -11.28 23.68
CA THR A 81 19.52 -11.79 24.83
C THR A 81 20.05 -11.18 26.13
N THR A 82 19.31 -11.38 27.23
CA THR A 82 19.73 -10.99 28.59
C THR A 82 21.01 -11.71 29.02
N LEU A 83 21.34 -12.85 28.40
CA LEU A 83 22.57 -13.62 28.60
C LEU A 83 23.75 -13.17 27.74
N GLY A 84 23.52 -12.23 26.79
CA GLY A 84 24.52 -11.76 25.85
C GLY A 84 24.69 -12.63 24.60
N THR A 85 23.87 -13.66 24.42
CA THR A 85 23.81 -14.45 23.17
C THR A 85 23.00 -13.73 22.09
N GLN A 86 23.17 -14.13 20.83
CA GLN A 86 22.49 -13.52 19.69
C GLN A 86 21.42 -14.47 19.14
N LEU A 87 20.17 -14.03 19.10
CA LEU A 87 19.08 -14.77 18.47
C LEU A 87 18.61 -14.08 17.18
N PRO A 88 18.27 -14.84 16.12
CA PRO A 88 17.61 -14.29 14.95
C PRO A 88 16.31 -13.57 15.38
N ASP A 89 16.10 -12.35 14.91
CA ASP A 89 14.89 -11.57 15.22
C ASP A 89 13.95 -11.57 14.03
N ARG A 90 14.37 -10.95 12.92
CA ARG A 90 13.54 -10.82 11.72
C ARG A 90 14.36 -10.47 10.49
N TRP A 91 13.83 -10.80 9.32
CA TRP A 91 14.31 -10.25 8.06
C TRP A 91 13.84 -8.80 7.90
N GLY A 92 14.74 -7.88 7.58
CA GLY A 92 14.40 -6.47 7.40
C GLY A 92 15.51 -5.70 6.68
N LEU A 93 15.30 -4.40 6.52
CA LEU A 93 16.34 -3.53 5.97
C LEU A 93 17.57 -3.52 6.89
N ALA A 94 18.74 -3.48 6.29
CA ALA A 94 20.00 -3.32 7.02
C ALA A 94 20.00 -2.02 7.84
N ASP A 95 20.66 -1.99 8.99
CA ASP A 95 20.58 -0.90 9.96
C ASP A 95 20.92 0.48 9.35
N GLN A 96 21.90 0.55 8.47
CA GLN A 96 22.31 1.77 7.77
C GLN A 96 21.27 2.31 6.80
N MET A 97 20.24 1.52 6.43
CA MET A 97 19.17 1.94 5.52
C MET A 97 17.88 2.36 6.24
N ARG A 98 17.69 1.98 7.49
CA ARG A 98 16.42 2.08 8.19
C ARG A 98 15.93 3.50 8.40
N ASP A 99 16.82 4.39 8.87
CA ASP A 99 16.48 5.76 9.24
C ASP A 99 16.31 6.67 8.03
N ASP A 100 16.92 6.32 6.90
CA ASP A 100 16.87 7.08 5.66
C ASP A 100 15.88 6.48 4.61
N THR A 101 15.09 5.47 5.01
CA THR A 101 14.03 4.88 4.19
C THR A 101 12.66 5.22 4.74
N GLY A 102 11.90 6.03 3.99
CA GLY A 102 10.51 6.36 4.29
C GLY A 102 9.54 5.37 3.66
N VAL A 103 8.29 5.36 4.14
CA VAL A 103 7.18 4.58 3.58
C VAL A 103 5.96 5.47 3.37
N ILE A 104 5.37 5.40 2.18
CA ILE A 104 4.08 6.03 1.89
C ILE A 104 3.11 4.96 1.41
N PHE A 105 1.95 4.84 2.05
CA PHE A 105 0.86 3.98 1.61
C PHE A 105 -0.23 4.83 0.95
N ALA A 106 -0.56 4.51 -0.30
CA ALA A 106 -1.57 5.18 -1.10
C ALA A 106 -2.78 4.27 -1.29
N SER A 107 -3.97 4.72 -0.87
CA SER A 107 -5.21 3.95 -1.00
C SER A 107 -6.42 4.88 -0.92
N ALA A 108 -7.46 4.58 -1.70
CA ALA A 108 -8.75 5.27 -1.62
C ALA A 108 -9.65 4.67 -0.52
N PHE A 109 -9.54 3.37 -0.27
CA PHE A 109 -10.41 2.62 0.65
C PHE A 109 -9.65 1.75 1.66
N PRO A 110 -8.69 2.32 2.40
CA PRO A 110 -7.85 1.56 3.30
C PRO A 110 -8.64 1.03 4.51
N GLY A 111 -8.60 -0.28 4.77
CA GLY A 111 -9.23 -0.92 5.93
C GLY A 111 -10.76 -1.02 5.90
N TYR A 112 -11.43 -0.47 4.87
CA TYR A 112 -12.90 -0.46 4.82
C TYR A 112 -13.51 -1.84 4.62
N ASN A 113 -12.84 -2.72 3.87
CA ASN A 113 -13.28 -4.11 3.67
C ASN A 113 -13.43 -4.83 5.01
N ARG A 114 -12.43 -4.74 5.88
CA ARG A 114 -12.47 -5.40 7.20
C ARG A 114 -13.49 -4.76 8.14
N PHE A 115 -13.65 -3.44 8.07
CA PHE A 115 -14.71 -2.76 8.80
C PHE A 115 -16.09 -3.23 8.36
N ALA A 116 -16.31 -3.37 7.04
CA ALA A 116 -17.58 -3.87 6.50
C ALA A 116 -17.87 -5.31 6.97
N GLU A 117 -16.88 -6.20 6.93
CA GLU A 117 -16.97 -7.58 7.42
C GLU A 117 -17.34 -7.65 8.90
N ASP A 118 -16.66 -6.87 9.75
CA ASP A 118 -16.93 -6.85 11.19
C ASP A 118 -18.34 -6.31 11.49
N VAL A 119 -18.79 -5.26 10.79
CA VAL A 119 -20.15 -4.72 10.94
C VAL A 119 -21.20 -5.72 10.47
N GLU A 120 -20.98 -6.37 9.32
CA GLU A 120 -21.89 -7.38 8.77
C GLU A 120 -22.03 -8.56 9.74
N ALA A 121 -20.91 -9.10 10.24
CA ALA A 121 -20.91 -10.20 11.20
C ALA A 121 -21.65 -9.82 12.50
N TYR A 122 -21.42 -8.61 13.01
CA TYR A 122 -22.14 -8.11 14.21
C TYR A 122 -23.64 -7.96 13.95
N VAL A 123 -24.04 -7.37 12.83
CA VAL A 123 -25.46 -7.18 12.48
C VAL A 123 -26.16 -8.52 12.28
N ALA A 124 -25.49 -9.49 11.64
CA ALA A 124 -26.01 -10.83 11.44
C ALA A 124 -26.24 -11.56 12.78
N ASP A 125 -25.27 -11.52 13.70
CA ASP A 125 -25.41 -12.12 15.04
C ASP A 125 -26.56 -11.45 15.83
N ARG A 126 -26.61 -10.13 15.80
CA ARG A 126 -27.69 -9.36 16.46
C ARG A 126 -29.07 -9.70 15.87
N SER A 127 -29.22 -9.76 14.56
CA SER A 127 -30.47 -10.12 13.88
C SER A 127 -30.94 -11.52 14.27
N ARG A 128 -30.02 -12.51 14.33
CA ARG A 128 -30.35 -13.87 14.80
C ARG A 128 -30.84 -13.87 16.24
N ARG A 129 -30.24 -13.07 17.15
CA ARG A 129 -30.67 -12.94 18.55
C ARG A 129 -32.07 -12.32 18.65
N GLU A 130 -32.32 -11.25 17.89
CA GLU A 130 -33.63 -10.59 17.85
C GLU A 130 -34.71 -11.56 17.31
N HIS A 131 -34.38 -12.35 16.30
CA HIS A 131 -35.26 -13.37 15.74
C HIS A 131 -35.55 -14.50 16.76
N LEU A 132 -34.52 -14.97 17.46
CA LEU A 132 -34.68 -15.97 18.54
C LEU A 132 -35.64 -15.48 19.63
N LEU A 133 -35.47 -14.24 20.11
CA LEU A 133 -36.34 -13.62 21.10
C LEU A 133 -37.80 -13.51 20.61
N ALA A 134 -37.98 -13.21 19.31
CA ALA A 134 -39.32 -13.14 18.72
C ALA A 134 -39.99 -14.52 18.67
N LEU A 135 -39.27 -15.58 18.30
CA LEU A 135 -39.76 -16.97 18.27
C LEU A 135 -40.10 -17.48 19.69
N GLU A 136 -39.25 -17.22 20.68
CA GLU A 136 -39.49 -17.55 22.08
C GLU A 136 -40.72 -16.82 22.62
N GLY A 137 -40.90 -15.55 22.25
CA GLY A 137 -42.12 -14.79 22.57
C GLY A 137 -43.37 -15.32 21.89
N LEU A 138 -43.29 -15.81 20.65
CA LEU A 138 -44.37 -16.46 19.93
C LEU A 138 -44.75 -17.79 20.63
N ARG A 139 -43.76 -18.64 20.89
CA ARG A 139 -43.93 -19.91 21.61
C ARG A 139 -44.68 -19.72 22.95
N THR A 140 -44.31 -18.69 23.71
CA THR A 140 -44.96 -18.41 25.01
C THR A 140 -46.45 -18.03 24.84
N ARG A 141 -46.85 -17.43 23.70
CA ARG A 141 -48.23 -17.06 23.39
C ARG A 141 -49.08 -18.20 22.83
N MET A 142 -48.44 -19.28 22.37
CA MET A 142 -49.13 -20.44 21.77
C MET A 142 -49.75 -21.41 22.79
N ASN A 143 -50.21 -20.95 23.92
CA ASN A 143 -50.78 -21.73 25.03
C ASN A 143 -51.73 -22.88 24.54
N GLY A 144 -51.28 -24.14 24.69
CA GLY A 144 -52.09 -25.35 24.37
C GLY A 144 -52.14 -25.71 22.88
N SER A 145 -51.44 -25.01 21.99
CA SER A 145 -51.30 -25.33 20.58
C SER A 145 -50.07 -26.24 20.33
N ASP A 146 -50.00 -26.89 19.18
CA ASP A 146 -48.79 -27.61 18.77
C ASP A 146 -47.65 -26.62 18.52
N THR A 147 -46.55 -26.74 19.29
CA THR A 147 -45.38 -25.88 19.25
C THR A 147 -44.18 -26.54 18.58
N THR A 148 -44.33 -27.76 18.03
CA THR A 148 -43.23 -28.59 17.52
C THR A 148 -42.38 -27.88 16.49
N GLU A 149 -43.02 -27.22 15.53
CA GLU A 149 -42.29 -26.47 14.46
C GLU A 149 -41.55 -25.25 15.03
N VAL A 150 -42.16 -24.49 15.94
CA VAL A 150 -41.52 -23.34 16.56
C VAL A 150 -40.36 -23.78 17.44
N ASP A 151 -40.51 -24.88 18.21
CA ASP A 151 -39.45 -25.45 19.03
C ASP A 151 -38.24 -25.91 18.18
N GLN A 152 -38.50 -26.48 17.02
CA GLN A 152 -37.44 -26.85 16.06
C GLN A 152 -36.72 -25.62 15.52
N LEU A 153 -37.44 -24.57 15.10
CA LEU A 153 -36.83 -23.32 14.61
C LEU A 153 -35.99 -22.64 15.70
N ILE A 154 -36.44 -22.65 16.95
CA ILE A 154 -35.67 -22.14 18.09
C ILE A 154 -34.39 -22.96 18.29
N ALA A 155 -34.46 -24.29 18.20
CA ALA A 155 -33.28 -25.16 18.36
C ALA A 155 -32.25 -24.92 17.23
N ASP A 156 -32.72 -24.85 15.99
CA ASP A 156 -31.88 -24.60 14.82
C ASP A 156 -31.17 -23.23 14.93
N LEU A 157 -31.91 -22.18 15.27
CA LEU A 157 -31.37 -20.82 15.39
C LEU A 157 -30.38 -20.68 16.57
N ARG A 158 -30.59 -21.42 17.67
CA ARG A 158 -29.61 -21.50 18.77
C ARG A 158 -28.33 -22.19 18.31
N GLY A 159 -28.44 -23.27 17.53
CA GLY A 159 -27.28 -23.95 16.95
C GLY A 159 -26.48 -23.02 16.02
N GLU A 160 -27.17 -22.24 15.19
CA GLU A 160 -26.52 -21.23 14.33
C GLU A 160 -25.82 -20.14 15.14
N LEU A 161 -26.44 -19.67 16.23
CA LEU A 161 -25.85 -18.66 17.13
C LEU A 161 -24.62 -19.17 17.87
N GLU A 162 -24.58 -20.44 18.26
CA GLU A 162 -23.41 -21.06 18.86
C GLU A 162 -22.28 -21.22 17.83
N ALA A 163 -22.60 -21.70 16.62
CA ALA A 163 -21.63 -21.94 15.56
C ALA A 163 -21.04 -20.63 14.99
N ASN A 164 -21.83 -19.56 14.93
CA ASN A 164 -21.47 -18.28 14.27
C ASN A 164 -21.59 -17.09 15.23
N ARG A 165 -21.22 -17.28 16.49
CA ARG A 165 -21.25 -16.21 17.49
C ARG A 165 -20.26 -15.11 17.13
N TYR A 166 -20.73 -13.87 17.02
CA TYR A 166 -19.84 -12.74 16.88
C TYR A 166 -18.97 -12.55 18.13
N GLY A 167 -17.67 -12.50 17.92
CA GLY A 167 -16.67 -12.16 18.91
C GLY A 167 -15.89 -10.92 18.47
N PHE A 168 -15.89 -9.86 19.27
CA PHE A 168 -15.12 -8.66 18.95
C PHE A 168 -13.62 -8.96 19.05
N ASP A 169 -12.89 -8.80 17.95
CA ASP A 169 -11.45 -8.98 17.89
C ASP A 169 -10.72 -7.70 18.32
N ARG A 170 -9.82 -7.81 19.31
CA ARG A 170 -8.96 -6.69 19.77
C ARG A 170 -8.13 -6.06 18.64
N ARG A 171 -7.80 -6.82 17.58
CA ARG A 171 -7.05 -6.38 16.40
C ARG A 171 -7.86 -5.47 15.48
N PHE A 172 -9.18 -5.34 15.70
CA PHE A 172 -10.07 -4.46 14.95
C PHE A 172 -9.47 -3.05 14.78
N ILE A 173 -8.92 -2.47 15.85
CA ILE A 173 -8.37 -1.11 15.81
C ILE A 173 -7.21 -0.98 14.82
N PHE A 174 -6.35 -1.99 14.69
CA PHE A 174 -5.21 -1.96 13.75
C PHE A 174 -5.65 -2.05 12.29
N ARG A 175 -6.81 -2.65 12.04
CA ARG A 175 -7.40 -2.79 10.71
C ARG A 175 -8.11 -1.51 10.25
N VAL A 176 -8.87 -0.87 11.16
CA VAL A 176 -9.69 0.31 10.81
C VAL A 176 -8.95 1.64 10.91
N LEU A 177 -7.85 1.72 11.65
CA LEU A 177 -6.99 2.92 11.66
C LEU A 177 -6.23 3.13 10.36
N ALA A 178 -6.34 2.18 9.42
CA ALA A 178 -5.70 2.27 8.12
C ALA A 178 -4.18 2.49 8.23
N MET A 179 -3.51 1.68 9.06
CA MET A 179 -2.09 1.82 9.38
C MET A 179 -1.17 1.02 8.44
N GLY A 180 -1.59 0.70 7.22
CA GLY A 180 -0.83 -0.11 6.26
C GLY A 180 0.60 0.40 6.04
N HIS A 181 0.80 1.73 6.06
CA HIS A 181 2.13 2.34 6.00
C HIS A 181 3.02 1.93 7.18
N SER A 182 2.48 1.97 8.41
CA SER A 182 3.22 1.58 9.62
C SER A 182 3.42 0.07 9.71
N GLN A 183 2.42 -0.73 9.31
CA GLN A 183 2.51 -2.19 9.29
C GLN A 183 3.59 -2.67 8.31
N PHE A 184 3.65 -2.10 7.09
CA PHE A 184 4.71 -2.43 6.16
C PHE A 184 6.07 -1.93 6.64
N ALA A 185 6.16 -0.71 7.18
CA ALA A 185 7.39 -0.20 7.76
C ALA A 185 7.91 -1.06 8.91
N GLU A 186 7.03 -1.59 9.77
CA GLU A 186 7.37 -2.53 10.83
C GLU A 186 7.93 -3.84 10.27
N ILE A 187 7.28 -4.42 9.25
CA ILE A 187 7.70 -5.67 8.62
C ILE A 187 9.11 -5.55 8.06
N ILE A 188 9.42 -4.48 7.32
CA ILE A 188 10.74 -4.27 6.71
C ILE A 188 11.74 -3.54 7.62
N GLY A 189 11.30 -3.03 8.76
CA GLY A 189 12.15 -2.31 9.72
C GLY A 189 12.51 -0.87 9.31
N ALA A 190 11.76 -0.23 8.39
CA ALA A 190 11.97 1.18 8.01
C ALA A 190 11.59 2.12 9.16
N ARG A 191 12.43 3.14 9.42
CA ARG A 191 12.26 4.12 10.51
C ARG A 191 12.23 5.58 10.03
N GLY A 192 12.34 5.80 8.73
CA GLY A 192 12.23 7.12 8.12
C GLY A 192 10.80 7.66 8.14
N PRO A 193 10.53 8.79 7.46
CA PRO A 193 9.20 9.38 7.37
C PRO A 193 8.16 8.38 6.91
N ASN A 194 6.96 8.42 7.51
CA ASN A 194 5.94 7.42 7.30
C ASN A 194 4.55 8.07 7.28
N THR A 195 3.74 7.80 6.24
CA THR A 195 2.39 8.37 6.13
C THR A 195 1.50 7.58 5.20
N GLN A 196 0.19 7.85 5.30
CA GLN A 196 -0.81 7.40 4.35
C GLN A 196 -1.34 8.58 3.54
N VAL A 197 -1.59 8.34 2.25
CA VAL A 197 -2.16 9.29 1.30
C VAL A 197 -3.48 8.76 0.77
N ASN A 198 -4.51 9.60 0.83
CA ASN A 198 -5.78 9.37 0.14
C ASN A 198 -6.13 10.62 -0.69
N ALA A 199 -5.93 10.51 -1.98
CA ALA A 199 -6.37 11.46 -3.01
C ALA A 199 -7.32 10.78 -4.00
N ALA A 200 -8.15 9.85 -3.50
CA ALA A 200 -8.99 8.98 -4.30
C ALA A 200 -8.17 8.30 -5.43
N CYS A 201 -8.62 8.39 -6.69
CA CYS A 201 -7.92 7.75 -7.82
C CYS A 201 -6.54 8.35 -8.16
N ALA A 202 -6.16 9.46 -7.54
CA ALA A 202 -4.85 10.10 -7.73
C ALA A 202 -3.82 9.72 -6.64
N SER A 203 -4.18 8.85 -5.70
CA SER A 203 -3.40 8.59 -4.48
C SER A 203 -1.97 8.16 -4.75
N THR A 204 -1.72 7.24 -5.68
CA THR A 204 -0.36 6.75 -5.97
C THR A 204 0.52 7.80 -6.64
N THR A 205 0.02 8.50 -7.65
CA THR A 205 0.80 9.56 -8.32
C THR A 205 1.09 10.69 -7.33
N GLN A 206 0.16 11.04 -6.43
CA GLN A 206 0.40 11.99 -5.35
C GLN A 206 1.46 11.48 -4.36
N ALA A 207 1.45 10.19 -4.02
CA ALA A 207 2.46 9.59 -3.15
C ALA A 207 3.86 9.64 -3.77
N ILE A 208 4.00 9.46 -5.09
CA ILE A 208 5.27 9.63 -5.82
C ILE A 208 5.74 11.09 -5.73
N THR A 209 4.84 12.07 -5.90
CA THR A 209 5.16 13.49 -5.73
C THR A 209 5.66 13.79 -4.31
N LEU A 210 4.96 13.28 -3.30
CA LEU A 210 5.35 13.45 -1.90
C LEU A 210 6.69 12.77 -1.58
N ALA A 211 6.97 11.62 -2.19
CA ALA A 211 8.26 10.93 -2.05
C ALA A 211 9.40 11.78 -2.63
N GLU A 212 9.21 12.39 -3.82
CA GLU A 212 10.15 13.33 -4.40
C GLU A 212 10.40 14.52 -3.47
N ASP A 213 9.33 15.11 -2.89
CA ASP A 213 9.43 16.23 -1.95
C ASP A 213 10.22 15.87 -0.69
N TRP A 214 9.99 14.69 -0.10
CA TRP A 214 10.74 14.25 1.07
C TRP A 214 12.23 14.07 0.78
N ILE A 215 12.56 13.47 -0.36
CA ILE A 215 13.95 13.27 -0.78
C ILE A 215 14.62 14.60 -1.06
N ARG A 216 13.97 15.53 -1.77
CA ARG A 216 14.49 16.88 -2.05
C ARG A 216 14.67 17.71 -0.79
N ALA A 217 13.77 17.57 0.17
CA ALA A 217 13.87 18.22 1.46
C ALA A 217 14.92 17.58 2.41
N GLY A 218 15.59 16.51 1.96
CA GLY A 218 16.61 15.80 2.76
C GLY A 218 16.04 15.04 3.95
N ARG A 219 14.74 14.72 3.96
CA ARG A 219 14.10 13.98 5.05
C ARG A 219 14.44 12.49 5.05
N CYS A 220 14.74 11.94 3.89
CA CYS A 220 15.19 10.58 3.68
C CYS A 220 15.89 10.50 2.32
N ARG A 221 16.62 9.42 2.07
CA ARG A 221 17.29 9.18 0.78
C ARG A 221 16.46 8.29 -0.15
N ARG A 222 15.50 7.57 0.43
CA ARG A 222 14.67 6.59 -0.26
C ARG A 222 13.27 6.57 0.34
N VAL A 223 12.27 6.38 -0.49
CA VAL A 223 10.87 6.17 -0.09
C VAL A 223 10.33 4.95 -0.82
N ILE A 224 9.74 4.03 -0.06
CA ILE A 224 8.97 2.93 -0.63
C ILE A 224 7.51 3.39 -0.67
N VAL A 225 7.02 3.62 -1.87
CA VAL A 225 5.60 3.92 -2.12
C VAL A 225 4.91 2.59 -2.37
N VAL A 226 4.00 2.20 -1.50
CA VAL A 226 3.12 1.05 -1.69
C VAL A 226 1.70 1.54 -1.91
N SER A 227 0.96 0.91 -2.78
CA SER A 227 -0.43 1.28 -3.04
C SER A 227 -1.31 0.07 -3.29
N ALA A 228 -2.53 0.12 -2.80
CA ALA A 228 -3.52 -0.92 -3.05
C ALA A 228 -4.94 -0.40 -2.81
N ASP A 229 -5.90 -1.02 -3.49
CA ASP A 229 -7.32 -0.94 -3.16
C ASP A 229 -7.98 -2.30 -3.45
N ASP A 230 -8.86 -2.70 -2.56
CA ASP A 230 -9.70 -3.90 -2.65
C ASP A 230 -11.17 -3.51 -2.90
N ALA A 231 -11.40 -2.64 -3.90
CA ALA A 231 -12.71 -2.06 -4.16
C ALA A 231 -13.74 -3.04 -4.74
N THR A 232 -13.28 -4.15 -5.34
CA THR A 232 -14.10 -5.20 -5.93
C THR A 232 -14.08 -6.51 -5.15
N GLY A 233 -13.51 -6.51 -3.94
CA GLY A 233 -13.63 -7.60 -2.97
C GLY A 233 -15.06 -7.77 -2.48
N ASP A 234 -15.41 -8.97 -2.04
CA ASP A 234 -16.80 -9.34 -1.74
C ASP A 234 -17.45 -8.45 -0.66
N SER A 235 -16.66 -7.97 0.30
CA SER A 235 -17.14 -7.11 1.40
C SER A 235 -17.43 -5.67 0.96
N LEU A 236 -16.67 -5.12 0.01
CA LEU A 236 -16.79 -3.71 -0.42
C LEU A 236 -17.56 -3.53 -1.71
N MET A 237 -17.53 -4.51 -2.62
CA MET A 237 -18.17 -4.40 -3.92
C MET A 237 -19.65 -3.96 -3.83
N PRO A 238 -20.50 -4.50 -2.94
CA PRO A 238 -21.89 -4.09 -2.84
C PRO A 238 -22.06 -2.60 -2.56
N TRP A 239 -21.15 -2.01 -1.78
CA TRP A 239 -21.20 -0.59 -1.38
C TRP A 239 -20.58 0.33 -2.42
N ILE A 240 -19.38 0.02 -2.86
CA ILE A 240 -18.63 0.83 -3.83
C ILE A 240 -19.32 0.80 -5.20
N ALA A 241 -19.73 -0.39 -5.65
CA ALA A 241 -20.46 -0.54 -6.91
C ALA A 241 -21.79 0.20 -6.89
N SER A 242 -22.56 0.08 -5.81
CA SER A 242 -23.84 0.82 -5.65
C SER A 242 -23.63 2.34 -5.70
N GLY A 243 -22.56 2.86 -5.09
CA GLY A 243 -22.19 4.27 -5.15
C GLY A 243 -21.87 4.74 -6.57
N PHE A 244 -21.10 3.97 -7.34
CA PHE A 244 -20.78 4.29 -8.74
C PHE A 244 -21.99 4.11 -9.66
N LEU A 245 -22.82 3.12 -9.41
CA LEU A 245 -24.08 2.94 -10.14
C LEU A 245 -25.04 4.10 -9.91
N ALA A 246 -25.24 4.50 -8.64
CA ALA A 246 -26.08 5.63 -8.27
C ALA A 246 -25.59 6.96 -8.85
N SER A 247 -24.28 7.15 -9.01
CA SER A 247 -23.69 8.35 -9.65
C SER A 247 -23.78 8.33 -11.18
N GLY A 248 -24.21 7.22 -11.79
CA GLY A 248 -24.24 7.03 -13.23
C GLY A 248 -22.84 6.93 -13.86
N ALA A 249 -21.84 6.50 -13.08
CA ALA A 249 -20.46 6.38 -13.55
C ALA A 249 -20.03 4.93 -13.86
N ALA A 250 -20.80 3.92 -13.45
CA ALA A 250 -20.50 2.52 -13.69
C ALA A 250 -21.14 1.99 -14.97
N ALA A 251 -20.43 1.11 -15.68
CA ALA A 251 -20.98 0.34 -16.81
C ALA A 251 -21.84 -0.83 -16.30
N ILE A 252 -22.89 -1.13 -17.04
CA ILE A 252 -23.83 -2.23 -16.74
C ILE A 252 -23.84 -3.33 -17.80
N ASP A 253 -22.91 -3.28 -18.75
CA ASP A 253 -22.78 -4.23 -19.84
C ASP A 253 -22.34 -5.61 -19.35
N GLU A 254 -22.59 -6.63 -20.17
CA GLU A 254 -22.19 -8.01 -19.90
C GLU A 254 -20.83 -8.36 -20.52
N HIS A 255 -20.39 -7.58 -21.50
CA HIS A 255 -19.17 -7.84 -22.25
C HIS A 255 -18.17 -6.70 -22.08
N VAL A 256 -16.91 -7.04 -21.78
CA VAL A 256 -15.83 -6.09 -21.55
C VAL A 256 -15.58 -5.17 -22.75
N GLU A 257 -15.70 -5.72 -23.98
CA GLU A 257 -15.50 -5.00 -25.22
C GLU A 257 -16.54 -3.90 -25.50
N ASP A 258 -17.67 -3.94 -24.84
CA ASP A 258 -18.74 -2.94 -24.96
C ASP A 258 -18.70 -1.94 -23.79
N ALA A 259 -18.26 -2.39 -22.60
CA ALA A 259 -18.13 -1.58 -21.41
C ALA A 259 -16.83 -0.77 -21.36
N ALA A 260 -15.68 -1.43 -21.57
CA ALA A 260 -14.34 -0.83 -21.41
C ALA A 260 -13.87 -0.13 -22.69
N THR A 261 -14.39 1.05 -22.97
CA THR A 261 -14.23 1.78 -24.24
C THR A 261 -13.54 3.15 -24.07
N PRO A 262 -12.27 3.21 -23.56
CA PRO A 262 -11.57 4.47 -23.36
C PRO A 262 -11.40 5.24 -24.68
N PHE A 263 -11.66 6.56 -24.64
CA PHE A 263 -11.63 7.49 -25.78
C PHE A 263 -12.63 7.21 -26.91
N ASP A 264 -13.36 6.10 -26.87
CA ASP A 264 -14.36 5.75 -27.86
C ASP A 264 -15.62 6.62 -27.68
N ARG A 265 -16.32 6.90 -28.78
CA ARG A 265 -17.57 7.65 -28.75
C ARG A 265 -18.64 6.97 -27.90
N ARG A 266 -18.62 5.65 -27.81
CA ARG A 266 -19.59 4.81 -27.07
C ARG A 266 -19.36 4.81 -25.55
N ARG A 267 -18.27 5.42 -25.02
CA ARG A 267 -17.97 5.41 -23.59
C ARG A 267 -19.14 5.90 -22.76
N HIS A 268 -19.52 5.16 -21.75
CA HIS A 268 -20.73 5.43 -20.97
C HIS A 268 -20.64 5.06 -19.49
N GLY A 269 -19.59 4.42 -19.05
CA GLY A 269 -19.36 4.06 -17.64
C GLY A 269 -18.14 3.18 -17.48
N MET A 270 -17.57 3.16 -16.29
CA MET A 270 -16.35 2.42 -15.98
C MET A 270 -16.64 1.03 -15.42
N ILE A 271 -15.70 0.11 -15.65
CA ILE A 271 -15.57 -1.13 -14.90
C ILE A 271 -14.71 -0.85 -13.67
N LEU A 272 -15.16 -1.30 -12.48
CA LEU A 272 -14.39 -1.23 -11.26
C LEU A 272 -13.29 -2.30 -11.27
N GLY A 273 -12.17 -2.03 -10.63
CA GLY A 273 -11.04 -2.94 -10.49
C GLY A 273 -10.46 -2.90 -9.08
N MET A 274 -9.51 -3.78 -8.83
CA MET A 274 -8.73 -3.87 -7.61
C MET A 274 -7.30 -4.27 -7.93
N GLY A 275 -6.39 -4.07 -6.99
CA GLY A 275 -5.00 -4.48 -7.16
C GLY A 275 -4.03 -3.69 -6.30
N ALA A 276 -2.76 -3.86 -6.59
CA ALA A 276 -1.68 -3.17 -5.89
C ALA A 276 -0.54 -2.80 -6.84
N ALA A 277 0.23 -1.80 -6.44
CA ALA A 277 1.46 -1.38 -7.10
C ALA A 277 2.44 -0.85 -6.04
N ALA A 278 3.74 -0.92 -6.34
CA ALA A 278 4.73 -0.32 -5.47
C ALA A 278 5.94 0.20 -6.26
N PHE A 279 6.62 1.18 -5.65
CA PHE A 279 7.78 1.87 -6.23
C PHE A 279 8.84 2.08 -5.16
N VAL A 280 10.09 1.99 -5.57
CA VAL A 280 11.21 2.55 -4.82
C VAL A 280 11.62 3.86 -5.49
N VAL A 281 11.34 4.97 -4.83
CA VAL A 281 11.78 6.31 -5.24
C VAL A 281 13.00 6.65 -4.40
N GLU A 282 14.13 6.97 -5.06
CA GLU A 282 15.37 7.24 -4.32
C GLU A 282 16.18 8.39 -4.93
N SER A 283 17.06 8.99 -4.14
CA SER A 283 17.99 9.99 -4.64
C SER A 283 18.99 9.36 -5.62
N ALA A 284 19.40 10.11 -6.63
CA ALA A 284 20.40 9.66 -7.59
C ALA A 284 21.71 9.19 -6.91
N GLY A 285 22.08 9.86 -5.79
CA GLY A 285 23.24 9.48 -5.00
C GLY A 285 23.10 8.09 -4.37
N ALA A 286 21.92 7.76 -3.82
CA ALA A 286 21.67 6.45 -3.21
C ALA A 286 21.72 5.31 -4.23
N ALA A 287 21.24 5.53 -5.45
CA ALA A 287 21.35 4.57 -6.53
C ALA A 287 22.81 4.39 -7.00
N ALA A 288 23.53 5.51 -7.17
CA ALA A 288 24.92 5.50 -7.62
C ALA A 288 25.87 4.81 -6.62
N GLU A 289 25.70 5.03 -5.31
CA GLU A 289 26.50 4.41 -4.25
C GLU A 289 26.47 2.88 -4.31
N ARG A 290 25.35 2.30 -4.67
CA ARG A 290 25.21 0.86 -4.87
C ARG A 290 25.48 0.39 -6.30
N GLY A 291 26.06 1.26 -7.15
CA GLY A 291 26.46 0.91 -8.51
C GLY A 291 25.30 0.53 -9.44
N LEU A 292 24.07 1.00 -9.15
CA LEU A 292 22.87 0.62 -9.88
C LEU A 292 22.29 1.80 -10.68
N GLN A 293 21.93 1.54 -11.94
CA GLN A 293 21.20 2.50 -12.78
C GLN A 293 19.70 2.42 -12.48
N PRO A 294 19.03 3.53 -12.11
CA PRO A 294 17.57 3.54 -11.97
C PRO A 294 16.88 3.34 -13.33
N ILE A 295 15.63 2.86 -13.33
CA ILE A 295 14.84 2.68 -14.56
C ILE A 295 14.55 4.02 -15.21
N CYS A 296 14.11 4.98 -14.40
CA CYS A 296 13.75 6.32 -14.86
C CYS A 296 14.05 7.37 -13.80
N GLU A 297 14.06 8.62 -14.23
CA GLU A 297 14.17 9.82 -13.39
C GLU A 297 12.83 10.54 -13.37
N VAL A 298 12.43 11.06 -12.21
CA VAL A 298 11.31 12.00 -12.10
C VAL A 298 11.78 13.38 -12.56
N LEU A 299 11.40 13.80 -13.75
CA LEU A 299 11.75 15.13 -14.29
C LEU A 299 10.89 16.23 -13.68
N GLY A 300 9.65 15.93 -13.36
CA GLY A 300 8.74 16.85 -12.74
C GLY A 300 7.54 16.12 -12.18
N SER A 301 7.03 16.61 -11.07
CA SER A 301 5.79 16.13 -10.50
C SER A 301 5.01 17.26 -9.84
N VAL A 302 3.69 17.18 -9.86
CA VAL A 302 2.79 18.16 -9.25
C VAL A 302 1.59 17.43 -8.67
N SER A 303 1.28 17.76 -7.42
CA SER A 303 0.01 17.41 -6.77
C SER A 303 -0.77 18.69 -6.49
N ALA A 304 -2.05 18.70 -6.89
CA ALA A 304 -2.90 19.87 -6.79
C ALA A 304 -4.36 19.47 -6.49
N ASN A 305 -5.14 20.45 -6.06
CA ASN A 305 -6.59 20.33 -5.94
C ASN A 305 -7.24 21.51 -6.67
N SER A 306 -8.18 21.22 -7.58
CA SER A 306 -8.87 22.26 -8.35
C SER A 306 -9.90 23.03 -7.54
N ALA A 307 -10.31 22.53 -6.36
CA ALA A 307 -11.37 23.12 -5.54
C ALA A 307 -12.66 23.45 -6.34
N PHE A 308 -12.94 22.62 -7.35
CA PHE A 308 -13.95 22.90 -8.38
C PHE A 308 -15.26 22.16 -8.12
N HIS A 309 -15.22 20.82 -8.06
CA HIS A 309 -16.40 19.98 -7.89
C HIS A 309 -16.02 18.58 -7.39
N GLY A 310 -16.89 17.92 -6.60
CA GLY A 310 -16.61 16.60 -6.05
C GLY A 310 -16.31 15.51 -7.09
N THR A 311 -16.92 15.58 -8.28
CA THR A 311 -16.81 14.54 -9.31
C THR A 311 -16.45 15.05 -10.72
N ARG A 312 -16.56 16.36 -10.99
CA ARG A 312 -16.23 16.94 -12.29
C ARG A 312 -14.81 17.49 -12.29
N LEU A 313 -14.15 17.39 -13.44
CA LEU A 313 -12.81 17.90 -13.64
C LEU A 313 -12.82 19.37 -14.11
N ASP A 314 -11.90 20.15 -13.59
CA ASP A 314 -11.60 21.49 -14.08
C ASP A 314 -10.59 21.40 -15.23
N VAL A 315 -11.07 21.51 -16.46
CA VAL A 315 -10.29 21.37 -17.69
C VAL A 315 -9.14 22.39 -17.75
N GLU A 316 -9.41 23.64 -17.35
CA GLU A 316 -8.41 24.70 -17.38
C GLU A 316 -7.30 24.46 -16.37
N HIS A 317 -7.67 24.05 -15.15
CA HIS A 317 -6.70 23.77 -14.09
C HIS A 317 -5.87 22.53 -14.40
N ILE A 318 -6.44 21.45 -14.97
CA ILE A 318 -5.67 20.28 -15.44
C ILE A 318 -4.61 20.71 -16.47
N GLY A 319 -4.98 21.57 -17.43
CA GLY A 319 -4.02 22.14 -18.38
C GLY A 319 -2.92 22.97 -17.70
N ALA A 320 -3.24 23.73 -16.66
CA ALA A 320 -2.24 24.49 -15.91
C ALA A 320 -1.31 23.59 -15.09
N VAL A 321 -1.81 22.51 -14.49
CA VAL A 321 -0.99 21.52 -13.77
C VAL A 321 -0.06 20.79 -14.72
N MET A 322 -0.54 20.38 -15.91
CA MET A 322 0.30 19.76 -16.94
C MET A 322 1.39 20.70 -17.41
N GLU A 323 1.06 21.98 -17.63
CA GLU A 323 2.04 23.03 -17.98
C GLU A 323 3.13 23.14 -16.90
N ALA A 324 2.77 23.16 -15.62
CA ALA A 324 3.72 23.24 -14.52
C ALA A 324 4.68 22.05 -14.47
N VAL A 325 4.19 20.84 -14.74
CA VAL A 325 5.04 19.63 -14.82
C VAL A 325 6.04 19.72 -15.96
N VAL A 326 5.59 20.16 -17.15
CA VAL A 326 6.48 20.31 -18.32
C VAL A 326 7.50 21.43 -18.09
N GLN A 327 7.12 22.55 -17.47
CA GLN A 327 8.05 23.63 -17.11
C GLN A 327 9.14 23.17 -16.12
N GLN A 328 8.85 22.26 -15.20
CA GLN A 328 9.86 21.65 -14.35
C GLN A 328 10.92 20.90 -15.18
N ALA A 329 10.51 20.14 -16.19
CA ALA A 329 11.44 19.47 -17.10
C ALA A 329 12.23 20.47 -17.97
N GLU A 330 11.58 21.54 -18.45
CA GLU A 330 12.25 22.62 -19.20
C GLU A 330 13.33 23.31 -18.35
N SER A 331 13.05 23.52 -17.06
CA SER A 331 14.04 24.08 -16.12
C SER A 331 15.27 23.18 -15.92
N ARG A 332 15.14 21.90 -16.23
CA ARG A 332 16.23 20.90 -16.23
C ARG A 332 16.85 20.67 -17.61
N GLY A 333 16.57 21.55 -18.57
CA GLY A 333 17.17 21.55 -19.91
C GLY A 333 16.52 20.56 -20.90
N VAL A 334 15.33 20.03 -20.60
CA VAL A 334 14.58 19.17 -21.52
C VAL A 334 13.53 19.99 -22.25
N SER A 335 13.63 20.13 -23.57
CA SER A 335 12.68 20.94 -24.35
C SER A 335 11.34 20.24 -24.49
N ARG A 336 10.26 21.03 -24.51
CA ARG A 336 8.89 20.58 -24.72
C ARG A 336 8.71 19.78 -26.02
N SER A 337 9.34 20.20 -27.09
CA SER A 337 9.28 19.48 -28.37
C SER A 337 9.97 18.12 -28.29
N ALA A 338 11.11 18.01 -27.60
CA ALA A 338 11.77 16.72 -27.39
C ALA A 338 10.90 15.77 -26.52
N ILE A 339 10.17 16.31 -25.55
CA ILE A 339 9.19 15.52 -24.79
C ILE A 339 8.10 15.02 -25.73
N ALA A 340 7.43 15.91 -26.48
CA ALA A 340 6.33 15.53 -27.36
C ALA A 340 6.72 14.48 -28.44
N GLU A 341 7.96 14.52 -28.92
CA GLU A 341 8.45 13.59 -29.96
C GLU A 341 8.61 12.14 -29.45
N GLU A 342 8.99 11.95 -28.18
CA GLU A 342 9.31 10.63 -27.61
C GLU A 342 8.50 10.33 -26.35
N ALA A 343 7.36 11.02 -26.15
CA ALA A 343 6.50 10.80 -25.00
C ALA A 343 5.38 9.80 -25.26
N MET A 344 5.10 9.00 -24.24
CA MET A 344 3.78 8.42 -24.07
C MET A 344 3.02 9.19 -22.97
N PHE A 345 1.72 9.34 -23.18
CA PHE A 345 0.78 9.84 -22.21
C PHE A 345 0.02 8.67 -21.60
N VAL A 346 0.22 8.43 -20.30
CA VAL A 346 -0.48 7.39 -19.55
C VAL A 346 -1.70 8.02 -18.91
N SER A 347 -2.82 7.78 -19.55
CA SER A 347 -4.09 8.45 -19.34
C SER A 347 -4.78 8.03 -18.04
N HIS A 348 -5.56 8.95 -17.47
CA HIS A 348 -6.53 8.67 -16.40
C HIS A 348 -7.90 8.26 -16.93
N GLU A 349 -8.19 8.39 -18.22
CA GLU A 349 -9.52 8.16 -18.79
C GLU A 349 -10.21 6.92 -18.23
N THR A 350 -11.44 7.10 -17.76
CA THR A 350 -12.26 6.09 -17.08
C THR A 350 -13.50 5.69 -17.90
N TYR A 351 -13.51 6.00 -19.18
CA TYR A 351 -14.59 5.75 -20.16
C TYR A 351 -16.00 6.09 -19.65
N THR A 352 -16.08 7.09 -18.76
CA THR A 352 -17.33 7.69 -18.30
C THR A 352 -17.92 8.60 -19.37
N PRO A 353 -19.23 8.95 -19.31
CA PRO A 353 -19.90 9.72 -20.35
C PRO A 353 -19.18 11.02 -20.73
N ALA A 354 -19.24 11.39 -22.01
CA ALA A 354 -18.49 12.52 -22.61
C ALA A 354 -18.67 13.86 -21.88
N ARG A 355 -19.85 14.13 -21.36
CA ARG A 355 -20.11 15.36 -20.57
C ARG A 355 -19.63 15.20 -19.12
N GLY A 356 -18.40 15.65 -18.87
CA GLY A 356 -17.74 15.60 -17.56
C GLY A 356 -16.78 14.44 -17.37
N GLY A 357 -16.53 13.64 -18.43
CA GLY A 357 -15.50 12.61 -18.45
C GLY A 357 -14.08 13.17 -18.54
N SER A 358 -13.10 12.32 -18.27
CA SER A 358 -11.67 12.70 -18.26
C SER A 358 -11.08 12.88 -19.65
N ALA A 359 -11.58 12.16 -20.67
CA ALA A 359 -11.03 12.20 -22.04
C ALA A 359 -10.88 13.61 -22.59
N SER A 360 -11.94 14.42 -22.57
CA SER A 360 -11.90 15.79 -23.09
C SER A 360 -10.93 16.68 -22.31
N ALA A 361 -10.88 16.54 -20.98
CA ALA A 361 -9.98 17.31 -20.13
C ALA A 361 -8.50 16.99 -20.43
N GLU A 362 -8.19 15.71 -20.59
CA GLU A 362 -6.84 15.23 -20.90
C GLU A 362 -6.35 15.68 -22.26
N ILE A 363 -7.19 15.52 -23.29
CA ILE A 363 -6.82 15.91 -24.67
C ILE A 363 -6.70 17.43 -24.80
N ASN A 364 -7.56 18.21 -24.15
CA ASN A 364 -7.43 19.66 -24.10
C ASN A 364 -6.13 20.09 -23.41
N ALA A 365 -5.75 19.43 -22.31
CA ALA A 365 -4.50 19.71 -21.62
C ALA A 365 -3.27 19.40 -22.50
N LEU A 366 -3.24 18.25 -23.19
CA LEU A 366 -2.17 17.91 -24.13
C LEU A 366 -2.04 18.95 -25.25
N ARG A 367 -3.15 19.34 -25.87
CA ARG A 367 -3.15 20.36 -26.94
C ARG A 367 -2.73 21.74 -26.46
N ARG A 368 -3.15 22.14 -25.27
CA ARG A 368 -2.75 23.40 -24.64
C ARG A 368 -1.24 23.44 -24.39
N VAL A 369 -0.67 22.35 -23.88
CA VAL A 369 0.73 22.28 -23.47
C VAL A 369 1.66 22.07 -24.67
N PHE A 370 1.33 21.16 -25.58
CA PHE A 370 2.20 20.78 -26.69
C PHE A 370 1.82 21.41 -28.03
N GLY A 371 0.68 22.09 -28.12
CA GLY A 371 0.22 22.74 -29.36
C GLY A 371 0.12 21.75 -30.52
N ALA A 372 0.77 22.08 -31.64
CA ALA A 372 0.78 21.22 -32.83
C ALA A 372 1.54 19.88 -32.63
N ASP A 373 2.42 19.81 -31.63
CA ASP A 373 3.17 18.59 -31.34
C ASP A 373 2.36 17.59 -30.47
N ALA A 374 1.17 17.97 -30.00
CA ALA A 374 0.31 17.09 -29.18
C ALA A 374 -0.04 15.78 -29.91
N ASP A 375 -0.21 15.82 -31.25
CA ASP A 375 -0.54 14.66 -32.07
C ASP A 375 0.64 13.65 -32.19
N ARG A 376 1.85 14.01 -31.74
CA ARG A 376 3.00 13.10 -31.67
C ARG A 376 3.01 12.24 -30.42
N VAL A 377 2.43 12.73 -29.34
CA VAL A 377 2.38 12.03 -28.05
C VAL A 377 1.53 10.78 -28.18
N VAL A 378 2.13 9.61 -27.90
CA VAL A 378 1.42 8.33 -27.94
C VAL A 378 0.54 8.19 -26.70
N ILE A 379 -0.74 7.98 -26.85
CA ILE A 379 -1.71 7.87 -25.77
C ILE A 379 -1.97 6.39 -25.46
N THR A 380 -1.86 5.99 -24.20
CA THR A 380 -2.22 4.64 -23.72
C THR A 380 -3.18 4.73 -22.54
N ASN A 381 -4.02 3.71 -22.43
CA ASN A 381 -4.93 3.52 -21.28
C ASN A 381 -5.07 2.04 -20.97
N THR A 382 -4.76 1.62 -19.76
CA THR A 382 -4.81 0.22 -19.35
C THR A 382 -6.00 -0.13 -18.48
N LYS A 383 -6.82 0.85 -18.05
CA LYS A 383 -8.03 0.60 -17.27
C LYS A 383 -9.06 -0.25 -18.00
N GLY A 384 -9.03 -0.23 -19.34
CA GLY A 384 -9.87 -1.12 -20.13
C GLY A 384 -9.48 -2.60 -20.04
N PHE A 385 -8.29 -2.94 -19.52
CA PHE A 385 -7.86 -4.32 -19.25
C PHE A 385 -8.04 -4.73 -17.78
N THR A 386 -7.80 -3.79 -16.85
CA THR A 386 -7.74 -4.08 -15.41
C THR A 386 -9.01 -3.68 -14.66
N GLY A 387 -9.89 -2.91 -15.31
CA GLY A 387 -10.84 -2.08 -14.59
C GLY A 387 -10.12 -0.90 -13.91
N HIS A 388 -10.87 -0.01 -13.30
CA HIS A 388 -10.33 1.11 -12.55
C HIS A 388 -10.03 0.68 -11.10
N ALA A 389 -8.76 0.47 -10.80
CA ALA A 389 -8.28 0.00 -9.49
C ALA A 389 -8.15 1.14 -8.45
N MET A 390 -8.97 2.17 -8.54
CA MET A 390 -9.06 3.30 -7.61
C MET A 390 -7.73 3.99 -7.33
N GLY A 391 -7.26 3.99 -6.08
CA GLY A 391 -6.00 4.62 -5.68
C GLY A 391 -4.75 3.78 -5.96
N ALA A 392 -4.89 2.50 -6.36
CA ALA A 392 -3.75 1.66 -6.72
C ALA A 392 -3.08 2.13 -8.02
N GLY A 393 -1.76 2.22 -8.02
CA GLY A 393 -0.94 2.81 -9.09
C GLY A 393 -0.58 1.87 -10.23
N ILE A 394 -1.53 1.09 -10.75
CA ILE A 394 -1.28 0.17 -11.86
C ILE A 394 -0.77 0.92 -13.08
N GLU A 395 -1.40 2.04 -13.44
CA GLU A 395 -0.98 2.86 -14.58
C GLU A 395 0.38 3.52 -14.34
N ASP A 396 0.71 3.84 -13.09
CA ASP A 396 2.03 4.37 -12.73
C ASP A 396 3.13 3.32 -12.92
N VAL A 397 2.88 2.04 -12.58
CA VAL A 397 3.79 0.92 -12.91
C VAL A 397 3.90 0.75 -14.42
N VAL A 398 2.78 0.81 -15.15
CA VAL A 398 2.78 0.72 -16.61
C VAL A 398 3.66 1.83 -17.21
N ALA A 399 3.59 3.06 -16.68
CA ALA A 399 4.44 4.15 -17.13
C ALA A 399 5.94 3.82 -17.02
N VAL A 400 6.37 3.29 -15.87
CA VAL A 400 7.78 2.89 -15.64
C VAL A 400 8.17 1.70 -16.51
N LYS A 401 7.33 0.64 -16.55
CA LYS A 401 7.66 -0.58 -17.30
C LYS A 401 7.61 -0.39 -18.80
N ALA A 402 6.76 0.49 -19.32
CA ALA A 402 6.78 0.85 -20.73
C ALA A 402 8.05 1.62 -21.12
N LEU A 403 8.58 2.48 -20.24
CA LEU A 403 9.89 3.10 -20.45
C LEU A 403 11.03 2.07 -20.43
N GLU A 404 10.96 1.06 -19.56
CA GLU A 404 11.98 0.02 -19.43
C GLU A 404 12.01 -0.94 -20.62
N THR A 405 10.82 -1.31 -21.14
CA THR A 405 10.67 -2.29 -22.23
C THR A 405 10.55 -1.68 -23.62
N GLY A 406 10.21 -0.41 -23.74
CA GLY A 406 9.83 0.21 -25.01
C GLY A 406 8.48 -0.29 -25.55
N ILE A 407 7.73 -1.08 -24.78
CA ILE A 407 6.42 -1.62 -25.16
C ILE A 407 5.32 -0.75 -24.54
N VAL A 408 4.52 -0.12 -25.38
CA VAL A 408 3.40 0.70 -24.94
C VAL A 408 2.11 -0.09 -25.12
N PRO A 409 1.33 -0.34 -24.04
CA PRO A 409 0.07 -1.07 -24.14
C PRO A 409 -0.93 -0.37 -25.09
N PRO A 410 -1.78 -1.11 -25.81
CA PRO A 410 -2.81 -0.51 -26.65
C PRO A 410 -3.92 0.14 -25.81
N VAL A 411 -4.69 1.03 -26.43
CA VAL A 411 -6.00 1.44 -25.93
C VAL A 411 -7.01 0.39 -26.36
N PRO A 412 -7.63 -0.35 -25.42
CA PRO A 412 -8.51 -1.46 -25.78
C PRO A 412 -9.86 -0.96 -26.31
N ASN A 413 -10.53 -1.81 -27.11
CA ASN A 413 -11.92 -1.71 -27.53
C ASN A 413 -12.29 -0.41 -28.27
N TYR A 414 -11.31 0.35 -28.78
CA TYR A 414 -11.53 1.56 -29.58
C TYR A 414 -12.01 1.18 -30.98
N ARG A 415 -13.25 1.54 -31.30
CA ARG A 415 -13.90 1.24 -32.59
C ARG A 415 -14.49 2.47 -33.26
N GLU A 416 -15.10 3.37 -32.48
CA GLU A 416 -15.77 4.56 -32.98
C GLU A 416 -15.09 5.84 -32.53
N PRO A 417 -14.41 6.57 -33.46
CA PRO A 417 -13.81 7.86 -33.13
C PRO A 417 -14.83 8.86 -32.59
N ASP A 418 -14.45 9.56 -31.54
CA ASP A 418 -15.23 10.67 -31.00
C ASP A 418 -14.81 11.98 -31.70
N PRO A 419 -15.69 12.60 -32.52
CA PRO A 419 -15.36 13.84 -33.23
C PRO A 419 -14.96 14.99 -32.31
N ASP A 420 -15.50 15.02 -31.07
CA ASP A 420 -15.22 16.09 -30.11
C ASP A 420 -13.79 16.00 -29.54
N LEU A 421 -13.17 14.82 -29.62
CA LEU A 421 -11.77 14.61 -29.22
C LEU A 421 -10.78 14.88 -30.38
N GLY A 422 -11.26 14.94 -31.62
CA GLY A 422 -10.42 15.11 -32.82
C GLY A 422 -9.48 13.93 -33.07
N ASN A 423 -8.34 14.19 -33.75
CA ASN A 423 -7.35 13.15 -34.01
C ASN A 423 -6.58 12.81 -32.75
N LEU A 424 -6.43 11.52 -32.47
CA LEU A 424 -5.71 10.98 -31.32
C LEU A 424 -4.65 9.98 -31.79
N ASN A 425 -3.45 10.07 -31.26
CA ASN A 425 -2.39 9.09 -31.47
C ASN A 425 -2.49 7.97 -30.43
N LEU A 426 -3.56 7.18 -30.52
CA LEU A 426 -3.81 6.07 -29.61
C LEU A 426 -2.88 4.90 -29.90
N SER A 427 -2.23 4.37 -28.86
CA SER A 427 -1.39 3.18 -28.98
C SER A 427 -2.21 1.98 -29.46
N GLN A 428 -1.67 1.30 -30.46
CA GLN A 428 -2.15 -0.01 -30.96
C GLN A 428 -1.39 -1.17 -30.30
N GLY A 429 -0.55 -0.87 -29.31
CA GLY A 429 0.34 -1.83 -28.68
C GLY A 429 1.68 -1.98 -29.40
N GLY A 430 2.55 -2.79 -28.80
CA GLY A 430 3.86 -3.10 -29.38
C GLY A 430 4.96 -2.10 -29.05
N SER A 431 6.07 -2.18 -29.79
CA SER A 431 7.26 -1.38 -29.53
C SER A 431 7.10 0.05 -30.05
N HIS A 432 7.41 1.01 -29.20
CA HIS A 432 7.42 2.44 -29.51
C HIS A 432 8.75 3.05 -29.08
N ARG A 433 9.19 4.09 -29.81
CA ARG A 433 10.34 4.89 -29.39
C ARG A 433 9.88 5.88 -28.31
N VAL A 434 9.82 5.43 -27.07
CA VAL A 434 9.44 6.24 -25.92
C VAL A 434 10.63 6.48 -25.00
N ARG A 435 10.81 7.73 -24.62
CA ARG A 435 11.83 8.17 -23.66
C ARG A 435 11.22 8.88 -22.46
N TYR A 436 10.01 9.38 -22.62
CA TYR A 436 9.29 10.10 -21.60
C TYR A 436 7.93 9.45 -21.35
N ALA A 437 7.48 9.46 -20.11
CA ALA A 437 6.13 9.08 -19.72
C ALA A 437 5.49 10.23 -18.94
N LEU A 438 4.43 10.79 -19.49
CA LEU A 438 3.60 11.78 -18.81
C LEU A 438 2.38 11.06 -18.24
N ARG A 439 2.34 10.91 -16.92
CA ARG A 439 1.23 10.30 -16.18
C ARG A 439 0.31 11.37 -15.63
N LEU A 440 -1.00 11.25 -15.89
CA LEU A 440 -2.03 12.04 -15.28
C LEU A 440 -2.93 11.13 -14.42
N ALA A 441 -3.15 11.51 -13.18
CA ALA A 441 -4.13 10.93 -12.29
C ALA A 441 -5.07 12.01 -11.77
N ALA A 442 -6.37 11.73 -11.78
CA ALA A 442 -7.39 12.62 -11.23
C ALA A 442 -8.31 11.81 -10.30
N GLY A 443 -8.80 12.43 -9.25
CA GLY A 443 -9.61 11.75 -8.24
C GLY A 443 -10.80 12.59 -7.81
N PHE A 444 -11.77 11.92 -7.21
CA PHE A 444 -12.89 12.60 -6.54
C PHE A 444 -12.37 13.61 -5.52
N GLY A 445 -13.16 14.67 -5.27
CA GLY A 445 -12.71 15.79 -4.45
C GLY A 445 -11.78 16.76 -5.17
N SER A 446 -11.82 16.80 -6.51
CA SER A 446 -10.99 17.67 -7.37
C SER A 446 -9.48 17.41 -7.27
N GLN A 447 -9.07 16.20 -6.89
CA GLN A 447 -7.65 15.82 -6.76
C GLN A 447 -7.03 15.66 -8.15
N ILE A 448 -5.81 16.19 -8.31
CA ILE A 448 -5.00 16.03 -9.51
C ILE A 448 -3.57 15.72 -9.08
N ALA A 449 -2.96 14.72 -9.70
CA ALA A 449 -1.53 14.47 -9.60
C ALA A 449 -0.97 14.13 -10.98
N MET A 450 0.21 14.67 -11.29
CA MET A 450 0.91 14.40 -12.53
C MET A 450 2.39 14.16 -12.27
N ALA A 451 2.98 13.25 -13.04
CA ALA A 451 4.42 13.00 -13.04
C ALA A 451 4.93 12.87 -14.48
N LEU A 452 6.06 13.48 -14.75
CA LEU A 452 6.82 13.31 -15.99
C LEU A 452 8.10 12.55 -15.68
N LEU A 453 8.21 11.35 -16.23
CA LEU A 453 9.33 10.44 -16.08
C LEU A 453 10.20 10.44 -17.32
N ARG A 454 11.51 10.29 -17.14
CA ARG A 454 12.49 10.11 -18.23
C ARG A 454 13.22 8.80 -18.06
N TRP A 455 13.21 7.95 -19.07
CA TRP A 455 13.99 6.73 -19.13
C TRP A 455 15.50 7.00 -18.96
N THR A 456 16.17 6.20 -18.14
CA THR A 456 17.62 6.27 -17.89
C THR A 456 18.28 4.96 -18.33
N PRO A 457 18.60 4.82 -19.63
CA PRO A 457 19.15 3.58 -20.17
C PRO A 457 20.50 3.23 -19.53
N VAL A 458 20.79 1.93 -19.41
CA VAL A 458 22.14 1.43 -19.15
C VAL A 458 23.03 1.66 -20.39
N ALA A 459 24.35 1.41 -20.25
CA ALA A 459 25.35 1.78 -21.27
C ALA A 459 25.09 1.25 -22.68
N ASP A 460 24.36 0.14 -22.86
CA ASP A 460 24.02 -0.42 -24.17
C ASP A 460 22.84 0.29 -24.84
N GLY A 461 22.13 1.17 -24.14
CA GLY A 461 21.02 1.96 -24.65
C GLY A 461 19.80 1.16 -25.10
N ARG A 462 19.65 -0.10 -24.65
CA ARG A 462 18.60 -1.01 -25.13
C ARG A 462 17.49 -1.14 -24.09
N HIS A 463 16.26 -1.20 -24.58
CA HIS A 463 15.13 -1.70 -23.81
C HIS A 463 15.28 -3.19 -23.52
N ARG A 464 14.63 -3.66 -22.48
CA ARG A 464 14.65 -5.07 -22.05
C ARG A 464 13.34 -5.77 -22.42
N ALA A 465 13.44 -7.04 -22.83
CA ALA A 465 12.26 -7.86 -22.95
C ALA A 465 11.64 -8.12 -21.56
N PRO A 466 10.33 -8.36 -21.46
CA PRO A 466 9.65 -8.56 -20.17
C PRO A 466 10.23 -9.67 -19.28
N ASP A 467 10.82 -10.69 -19.87
CA ASP A 467 11.49 -11.81 -19.20
C ASP A 467 12.93 -11.49 -18.73
N GLN A 468 13.45 -10.31 -19.08
CA GLN A 468 14.80 -9.84 -18.74
C GLN A 468 14.76 -8.68 -17.74
N LEU A 469 13.59 -8.37 -17.20
CA LEU A 469 13.44 -7.31 -16.22
C LEU A 469 14.01 -7.75 -14.85
N GLY A 470 14.41 -6.79 -14.04
CA GLY A 470 14.98 -7.01 -12.72
C GLY A 470 16.11 -6.03 -12.45
N HIS A 471 16.76 -6.16 -11.31
CA HIS A 471 17.88 -5.29 -10.93
C HIS A 471 19.21 -5.68 -11.60
N GLU A 472 19.37 -6.95 -11.99
CA GLU A 472 20.65 -7.52 -12.40
C GLU A 472 21.25 -6.80 -13.62
N TYR A 473 20.44 -6.52 -14.65
CA TYR A 473 20.93 -5.83 -15.84
C TYR A 473 21.24 -4.35 -15.58
N ARG A 474 20.76 -3.79 -14.47
CA ARG A 474 20.94 -2.38 -14.08
C ARG A 474 22.17 -2.18 -13.18
N VAL A 475 22.87 -3.24 -12.79
CA VAL A 475 24.15 -3.15 -12.09
C VAL A 475 25.21 -2.69 -13.07
N VAL A 476 25.58 -1.40 -13.03
CA VAL A 476 26.53 -0.76 -13.94
C VAL A 476 27.94 -0.66 -13.36
N ASP A 477 28.09 -0.81 -12.05
CA ASP A 477 29.37 -0.95 -11.35
C ASP A 477 29.29 -2.14 -10.40
N ALA A 478 29.76 -3.30 -10.88
CA ALA A 478 29.74 -4.55 -10.11
C ALA A 478 30.60 -4.49 -8.83
N ALA A 479 31.67 -3.68 -8.83
CA ALA A 479 32.52 -3.55 -7.65
C ALA A 479 31.85 -2.69 -6.58
N ALA A 480 31.18 -1.60 -6.96
CA ALA A 480 30.36 -0.81 -6.03
C ALA A 480 29.20 -1.64 -5.49
N TRP A 481 28.54 -2.41 -6.36
CA TRP A 481 27.46 -3.32 -6.00
C TRP A 481 27.90 -4.34 -4.93
N GLN A 482 29.03 -5.03 -5.16
CA GLN A 482 29.51 -6.01 -4.20
C GLN A 482 29.93 -5.38 -2.87
N ARG A 483 30.64 -4.25 -2.89
CA ARG A 483 31.00 -3.53 -1.66
C ARG A 483 29.77 -3.13 -0.86
N TRP A 484 28.74 -2.64 -1.53
CA TRP A 484 27.48 -2.27 -0.88
C TRP A 484 26.78 -3.48 -0.24
N LEU A 485 26.75 -4.65 -0.93
CA LEU A 485 26.21 -5.87 -0.35
C LEU A 485 27.00 -6.34 0.86
N ASP A 486 28.33 -6.27 0.79
CA ASP A 486 29.24 -6.65 1.88
C ASP A 486 29.04 -5.72 3.11
N GLU A 487 28.84 -4.42 2.88
CA GLU A 487 28.49 -3.46 3.92
C GLU A 487 27.13 -3.77 4.57
N LEU A 488 26.12 -4.16 3.79
CA LEU A 488 24.81 -4.55 4.33
C LEU A 488 24.90 -5.84 5.15
N ALA A 489 25.72 -6.80 4.71
CA ALA A 489 25.90 -8.10 5.34
C ALA A 489 26.80 -8.04 6.58
N GLY A 490 27.70 -7.03 6.65
CA GLY A 490 28.76 -6.97 7.66
C GLY A 490 29.90 -7.96 7.45
N HIS A 491 30.04 -8.53 6.24
CA HIS A 491 31.12 -9.46 5.86
C HIS A 491 31.39 -9.43 4.36
N ASP A 492 32.62 -9.79 3.95
CA ASP A 492 33.00 -9.85 2.54
C ASP A 492 32.33 -11.04 1.81
N GLY A 493 32.08 -10.86 0.52
CA GLY A 493 31.54 -11.87 -0.37
C GLY A 493 30.06 -12.18 -0.15
N ALA A 494 29.29 -11.22 0.29
CA ALA A 494 27.85 -11.34 0.47
C ALA A 494 27.14 -11.80 -0.82
N ARG A 495 26.22 -12.73 -0.69
CA ARG A 495 25.47 -13.31 -1.80
C ARG A 495 23.97 -13.06 -1.62
N LEU A 496 23.30 -12.86 -2.74
CA LEU A 496 21.85 -12.73 -2.77
C LEU A 496 21.17 -14.08 -2.96
N GLU A 497 20.00 -14.21 -2.37
CA GLU A 497 19.06 -15.30 -2.63
C GLU A 497 17.63 -14.74 -2.72
N VAL A 498 16.74 -15.47 -3.37
CA VAL A 498 15.30 -15.18 -3.36
C VAL A 498 14.60 -16.28 -2.57
N ASP A 499 13.95 -15.88 -1.48
CA ASP A 499 13.19 -16.78 -0.64
C ASP A 499 11.76 -16.22 -0.47
N HIS A 500 10.75 -17.04 -0.75
CA HIS A 500 9.35 -16.59 -0.69
C HIS A 500 9.15 -15.23 -1.41
N ARG A 501 9.60 -15.11 -2.64
CA ARG A 501 9.60 -13.87 -3.46
C ARG A 501 10.36 -12.68 -2.87
N ARG A 502 10.93 -12.77 -1.68
CA ARG A 502 11.76 -11.71 -1.07
C ARG A 502 13.21 -11.85 -1.49
N LEU A 503 13.85 -10.75 -1.86
CA LEU A 503 15.30 -10.70 -2.06
C LEU A 503 15.97 -10.58 -0.71
N ARG A 504 16.93 -11.46 -0.41
CA ARG A 504 17.67 -11.50 0.87
C ARG A 504 19.17 -11.64 0.62
N ILE A 505 19.96 -11.20 1.58
CA ILE A 505 21.37 -11.63 1.69
C ILE A 505 21.38 -12.97 2.44
N VAL A 506 22.17 -13.93 1.93
CA VAL A 506 22.36 -15.23 2.57
C VAL A 506 22.87 -15.01 3.99
N ASP A 507 22.13 -15.52 4.97
CA ASP A 507 22.50 -15.39 6.38
C ASP A 507 23.62 -16.39 6.74
N LEU A 508 24.72 -15.88 7.31
CA LEU A 508 25.84 -16.68 7.81
C LEU A 508 25.89 -16.76 9.35
N GLY A 509 24.83 -16.31 10.02
CA GLY A 509 24.76 -16.21 11.47
C GLY A 509 25.07 -14.82 12.01
N ALA A 510 24.92 -14.66 13.32
CA ALA A 510 25.15 -13.38 13.98
C ALA A 510 26.58 -12.89 13.76
N PRO A 511 26.78 -11.56 13.49
CA PRO A 511 28.13 -11.01 13.36
C PRO A 511 28.91 -11.17 14.67
N ALA A 512 30.21 -11.45 14.55
CA ALA A 512 31.10 -11.77 15.68
C ALA A 512 31.29 -10.62 16.69
N GLU A 513 30.98 -9.39 16.31
CA GLU A 513 30.94 -8.21 17.17
C GLU A 513 29.59 -7.47 16.99
N SER A 514 28.88 -7.24 18.09
CA SER A 514 27.67 -6.41 18.04
C SER A 514 28.05 -4.99 17.67
N GLN A 515 27.65 -4.52 16.50
CA GLN A 515 27.77 -3.10 16.09
C GLN A 515 26.73 -2.21 16.81
N HIS A 516 26.27 -2.59 17.98
CA HIS A 516 25.17 -1.93 18.69
C HIS A 516 25.57 -0.79 19.58
N ASP A 517 26.64 -0.05 19.26
CA ASP A 517 26.95 1.18 19.99
C ASP A 517 27.29 2.35 19.07
N THR A 518 26.56 2.50 17.97
CA THR A 518 26.50 3.81 17.30
C THR A 518 25.35 4.58 17.89
N ALA A 519 25.69 5.65 18.62
CA ALA A 519 24.73 6.68 19.01
C ALA A 519 23.75 6.93 17.87
N ILE A 520 22.45 6.81 18.14
CA ILE A 520 21.38 7.09 17.17
C ILE A 520 21.70 8.45 16.57
N PRO A 521 22.06 8.55 15.27
CA PRO A 521 22.19 9.84 14.63
C PRO A 521 20.81 10.49 14.74
N VAL A 522 20.72 11.60 15.46
CA VAL A 522 19.47 12.36 15.48
C VAL A 522 19.25 12.83 14.04
N PRO A 523 18.24 12.35 13.29
CA PRO A 523 18.11 12.58 11.85
C PRO A 523 17.92 14.05 11.47
N TYR A 524 17.89 14.96 12.44
CA TYR A 524 17.63 16.38 12.27
C TYR A 524 18.70 17.29 12.87
N ALA A 525 19.88 16.77 13.21
CA ALA A 525 21.01 17.62 13.63
C ALA A 525 21.63 18.32 12.40
N GLY A 526 20.95 19.33 11.91
CA GLY A 526 21.55 20.40 11.12
C GLY A 526 21.95 20.08 9.70
N GLN A 527 21.13 20.45 8.77
CA GLN A 527 21.51 21.20 7.57
C GLN A 527 20.30 21.98 7.04
N PHE A 528 19.74 22.86 7.84
CA PHE A 528 19.20 24.06 7.24
C PHE A 528 20.43 24.90 6.81
N ALA A 529 20.95 24.62 5.62
CA ALA A 529 21.77 25.60 4.94
C ALA A 529 20.89 26.85 4.82
N ALA A 530 21.16 27.83 5.62
CA ALA A 530 20.57 29.15 5.49
C ALA A 530 20.84 29.60 4.06
N ALA A 531 19.84 29.49 3.19
CA ALA A 531 19.82 30.28 1.97
C ALA A 531 19.82 31.72 2.46
N ALA A 532 20.94 32.39 2.27
CA ALA A 532 21.13 33.78 2.58
C ALA A 532 20.14 34.58 1.70
N VAL A 533 18.98 34.89 2.25
CA VAL A 533 18.14 35.98 1.78
C VAL A 533 18.68 37.23 2.44
N GLY A 534 19.46 37.95 1.68
CA GLY A 534 19.91 39.26 2.06
C GLY A 534 18.77 40.26 2.13
N ALA A 535 18.93 41.17 3.04
CA ALA A 535 18.36 42.50 3.17
C ALA A 535 17.06 42.66 3.99
N SER A 536 17.30 43.09 5.21
CA SER A 536 16.79 44.37 5.79
C SER A 536 15.27 44.60 5.79
N THR A 537 14.70 44.48 6.98
CA THR A 537 14.08 45.63 7.66
C THR A 537 13.77 45.23 9.11
N ALA A 538 14.29 46.01 10.05
CA ALA A 538 14.04 45.87 11.47
C ALA A 538 12.60 46.26 11.81
N VAL A 539 11.86 45.31 12.38
CA VAL A 539 10.63 45.62 13.12
C VAL A 539 10.86 45.24 14.58
N ALA A 540 10.75 46.20 15.45
CA ALA A 540 10.87 46.03 16.88
C ALA A 540 9.71 45.16 17.42
N THR A 541 10.05 44.05 18.06
CA THR A 541 9.08 43.23 18.80
C THR A 541 9.14 43.55 20.27
N ALA A 542 8.01 44.02 20.82
CA ALA A 542 7.81 44.17 22.25
C ALA A 542 7.69 42.77 22.90
N SER A 543 8.48 42.54 23.94
CA SER A 543 8.48 41.31 24.73
C SER A 543 7.31 41.29 25.70
N VAL A 544 6.52 40.19 25.64
CA VAL A 544 5.54 39.84 26.67
C VAL A 544 6.14 38.71 27.51
N PRO A 545 6.14 38.81 28.86
CA PRO A 545 6.74 37.78 29.70
C PRO A 545 5.83 36.53 29.75
N ALA A 546 6.40 35.35 29.48
CA ALA A 546 5.75 34.05 29.61
C ALA A 546 5.71 33.61 31.08
N ALA A 547 4.53 33.29 31.57
CA ALA A 547 4.33 32.64 32.87
C ALA A 547 4.65 31.12 32.73
N ALA A 548 5.43 30.61 33.66
CA ALA A 548 5.81 29.19 33.73
C ALA A 548 4.62 28.33 34.21
N PRO A 549 4.42 27.14 33.63
CA PRO A 549 3.43 26.19 34.15
C PRO A 549 3.97 25.47 35.39
N ALA A 550 3.11 25.37 36.42
CA ALA A 550 3.38 24.63 37.66
C ALA A 550 3.40 23.10 37.38
N ALA A 551 4.42 22.43 37.86
CA ALA A 551 4.57 20.99 37.84
C ALA A 551 3.62 20.32 38.84
N ILE A 552 2.77 19.43 38.37
CA ILE A 552 1.97 18.53 39.23
C ILE A 552 2.83 17.29 39.50
N VAL A 553 3.25 17.14 40.74
CA VAL A 553 3.93 15.92 41.22
C VAL A 553 2.85 14.92 41.63
N VAL A 554 2.73 13.83 40.89
CA VAL A 554 1.90 12.67 41.31
C VAL A 554 2.84 11.67 41.99
N SER A 555 2.67 11.52 43.28
CA SER A 555 3.37 10.50 44.08
C SER A 555 2.73 9.16 43.88
N ALA A 556 3.49 8.15 43.43
CA ALA A 556 3.08 6.75 43.42
C ALA A 556 3.23 6.12 44.81
N PRO A 557 2.33 5.22 45.23
CA PRO A 557 2.46 4.55 46.51
C PRO A 557 3.54 3.47 46.47
N VAL A 558 4.39 3.48 47.48
CA VAL A 558 5.42 2.47 47.74
C VAL A 558 4.74 1.22 48.26
N VAL A 559 4.86 0.10 47.55
CA VAL A 559 4.46 -1.23 48.05
C VAL A 559 5.64 -1.80 48.82
N GLN A 560 5.42 -2.04 50.10
CA GLN A 560 6.38 -2.66 51.02
C GLN A 560 6.46 -4.16 50.75
N ALA A 561 7.66 -4.67 50.46
CA ALA A 561 7.92 -6.09 50.30
C ALA A 561 7.82 -6.85 51.64
N ALA A 562 7.17 -8.01 51.62
CA ALA A 562 7.10 -8.93 52.73
C ALA A 562 8.41 -9.74 52.86
N PRO A 563 8.81 -10.16 54.09
CA PRO A 563 10.11 -10.81 54.29
C PRO A 563 10.13 -12.27 53.82
N ALA A 564 11.28 -12.65 53.27
CA ALA A 564 11.59 -13.98 52.75
C ALA A 564 11.58 -15.07 53.83
N ALA A 565 11.06 -16.25 53.47
CA ALA A 565 11.13 -17.47 54.28
C ALA A 565 12.51 -18.17 54.15
N PRO A 566 12.98 -18.92 55.13
CA PRO A 566 14.30 -19.51 55.13
C PRO A 566 14.41 -20.74 54.20
N PRO A 567 15.62 -21.09 53.74
CA PRO A 567 15.84 -22.12 52.72
C PRO A 567 15.62 -23.52 53.28
N ALA A 568 14.94 -24.37 52.51
CA ALA A 568 14.85 -25.83 52.77
C ALA A 568 16.08 -26.55 52.24
N ALA A 569 16.52 -27.58 52.98
CA ALA A 569 17.68 -28.38 52.71
C ALA A 569 17.59 -29.20 51.40
N PRO A 570 18.71 -29.57 50.77
CA PRO A 570 18.75 -30.20 49.44
C PRO A 570 18.29 -31.67 49.51
N VAL A 571 17.32 -32.01 48.67
CA VAL A 571 16.96 -33.39 48.35
C VAL A 571 17.69 -33.79 47.08
N ALA A 572 18.35 -34.98 47.11
CA ALA A 572 19.15 -35.51 46.04
C ALA A 572 18.36 -35.69 44.72
N ALA A 573 18.92 -35.24 43.63
CA ALA A 573 18.33 -35.29 42.31
C ALA A 573 18.34 -36.72 41.73
N ALA A 574 17.19 -37.11 41.18
CA ALA A 574 17.04 -38.28 40.31
C ALA A 574 17.02 -37.80 38.83
N PRO A 575 17.37 -38.63 37.83
CA PRO A 575 17.65 -38.26 36.46
C PRO A 575 16.42 -37.97 35.58
N VAL A 576 15.45 -37.24 36.10
CA VAL A 576 14.21 -36.90 35.40
C VAL A 576 14.24 -35.48 34.80
N VAL A 577 15.31 -34.72 35.04
CA VAL A 577 15.40 -33.30 34.66
C VAL A 577 15.60 -33.10 33.16
N ASP A 578 16.29 -34.02 32.47
CA ASP A 578 16.64 -33.87 31.06
C ASP A 578 15.43 -34.06 30.10
N GLU A 579 14.54 -35.00 30.38
CA GLU A 579 13.35 -35.25 29.53
C GLU A 579 12.30 -34.13 29.66
N VAL A 580 12.11 -33.62 30.86
CA VAL A 580 11.17 -32.49 31.08
C VAL A 580 11.71 -31.21 30.45
N LEU A 581 13.00 -30.95 30.60
CA LEU A 581 13.61 -29.77 29.97
C LEU A 581 13.52 -29.84 28.43
N ALA A 582 13.78 -30.99 27.84
CA ALA A 582 13.66 -31.20 26.40
C ALA A 582 12.20 -31.02 25.91
N ALA A 583 11.22 -31.49 26.67
CA ALA A 583 9.80 -31.33 26.35
C ALA A 583 9.38 -29.84 26.44
N VAL A 584 9.78 -29.14 27.50
CA VAL A 584 9.50 -27.70 27.66
C VAL A 584 10.17 -26.88 26.55
N THR A 585 11.44 -27.16 26.25
CA THR A 585 12.16 -26.50 25.15
C THR A 585 11.48 -26.76 23.81
N GLY A 586 10.98 -27.97 23.57
CA GLY A 586 10.20 -28.32 22.38
C GLY A 586 8.91 -27.51 22.26
N ILE A 587 8.14 -27.37 23.34
CA ILE A 587 6.90 -26.55 23.37
C ILE A 587 7.24 -25.08 23.11
N VAL A 588 8.27 -24.54 23.74
CA VAL A 588 8.69 -23.15 23.54
C VAL A 588 9.19 -22.95 22.09
N ALA A 589 9.92 -23.90 21.53
CA ALA A 589 10.37 -23.87 20.13
C ALA A 589 9.19 -23.81 19.15
N GLU A 590 8.17 -24.66 19.37
CA GLU A 590 6.96 -24.69 18.53
C GLU A 590 6.17 -23.39 18.62
N MET A 591 6.05 -22.80 19.80
CA MET A 591 5.27 -21.58 20.02
C MET A 591 5.99 -20.30 19.62
N THR A 592 7.32 -20.29 19.63
CA THR A 592 8.13 -19.11 19.30
C THR A 592 8.71 -19.15 17.88
N GLY A 593 8.79 -20.34 17.29
CA GLY A 593 9.44 -20.56 15.99
C GLY A 593 10.96 -20.56 16.04
N TYR A 594 11.57 -20.48 17.22
CA TYR A 594 13.02 -20.62 17.37
C TYR A 594 13.45 -22.08 17.32
N PRO A 595 14.57 -22.41 16.65
CA PRO A 595 15.18 -23.74 16.75
C PRO A 595 15.50 -24.09 18.21
N ALA A 596 15.18 -25.33 18.62
CA ALA A 596 15.38 -25.77 20.01
C ALA A 596 16.84 -25.64 20.48
N GLU A 597 17.79 -25.73 19.56
CA GLU A 597 19.24 -25.61 19.80
C GLU A 597 19.67 -24.19 20.22
N LEU A 598 18.82 -23.18 19.94
CA LEU A 598 19.07 -21.78 20.30
C LEU A 598 18.36 -21.37 21.60
N LEU A 599 17.54 -22.24 22.17
CA LEU A 599 16.76 -21.97 23.38
C LEU A 599 17.53 -22.44 24.62
N GLU A 600 18.31 -21.54 25.22
CA GLU A 600 18.95 -21.78 26.49
C GLU A 600 17.93 -21.73 27.63
N PRO A 601 18.01 -22.64 28.66
CA PRO A 601 17.00 -22.72 29.72
C PRO A 601 16.82 -21.46 30.57
N ASP A 602 17.81 -20.59 30.61
CA ASP A 602 17.84 -19.37 31.40
C ASP A 602 17.41 -18.13 30.62
N LEU A 603 16.91 -18.26 29.36
CA LEU A 603 16.36 -17.15 28.58
C LEU A 603 15.03 -16.68 29.18
N ASP A 604 14.85 -15.36 29.21
CA ASP A 604 13.58 -14.74 29.62
C ASP A 604 12.54 -14.83 28.50
N LEU A 605 11.37 -15.40 28.82
CA LEU A 605 10.32 -15.64 27.83
C LEU A 605 9.80 -14.35 27.19
N GLU A 606 9.71 -13.25 27.93
CA GLU A 606 9.21 -11.97 27.42
C GLU A 606 10.34 -11.14 26.79
N ALA A 607 11.43 -10.93 27.53
CA ALA A 607 12.52 -10.08 27.09
C ALA A 607 13.33 -10.69 25.94
N ASP A 608 13.64 -11.99 26.03
CA ASP A 608 14.51 -12.67 25.07
C ASP A 608 13.74 -13.33 23.92
N LEU A 609 12.60 -13.95 24.22
CA LEU A 609 11.83 -14.72 23.24
C LEU A 609 10.59 -13.96 22.70
N GLY A 610 10.24 -12.81 23.28
CA GLY A 610 9.10 -11.99 22.84
C GLY A 610 7.74 -12.62 23.13
N VAL A 611 7.69 -13.54 24.12
CA VAL A 611 6.47 -14.23 24.52
C VAL A 611 5.72 -13.36 25.51
N ASP A 612 4.65 -12.69 25.05
CA ASP A 612 3.83 -11.84 25.90
C ASP A 612 3.11 -12.64 27.00
N THR A 613 2.56 -11.94 28.01
CA THR A 613 1.91 -12.57 29.18
C THR A 613 0.79 -13.54 28.80
N VAL A 614 0.10 -13.34 27.67
CA VAL A 614 -0.98 -14.23 27.20
C VAL A 614 -0.38 -15.51 26.63
N LYS A 615 0.63 -15.40 25.76
CA LYS A 615 1.37 -16.54 25.23
C LYS A 615 2.13 -17.31 26.31
N GLN A 616 2.65 -16.63 27.33
CA GLN A 616 3.23 -17.31 28.51
C GLN A 616 2.20 -18.20 29.22
N ALA A 617 0.96 -17.74 29.36
CA ALA A 617 -0.10 -18.55 29.93
C ALA A 617 -0.43 -19.78 29.07
N GLU A 618 -0.36 -19.66 27.74
CA GLU A 618 -0.51 -20.78 26.79
C GLU A 618 0.65 -21.78 26.89
N VAL A 619 1.91 -21.30 26.96
CA VAL A 619 3.09 -22.14 27.21
C VAL A 619 2.91 -22.94 28.52
N PHE A 620 2.53 -22.26 29.61
CA PHE A 620 2.31 -22.92 30.89
C PHE A 620 1.12 -23.89 30.87
N ALA A 621 0.11 -23.66 30.06
CA ALA A 621 -0.99 -24.60 29.85
C ALA A 621 -0.52 -25.85 29.12
N ALA A 622 0.22 -25.69 28.01
CA ALA A 622 0.78 -26.79 27.23
C ALA A 622 1.81 -27.65 27.99
N VAL A 623 2.57 -27.03 28.89
CA VAL A 623 3.51 -27.77 29.79
C VAL A 623 2.79 -28.60 30.84
N ARG A 624 1.54 -28.26 31.17
CA ARG A 624 0.74 -29.00 32.17
C ARG A 624 -0.01 -30.22 31.60
N GLU A 625 -0.24 -30.25 30.30
CA GLU A 625 -0.81 -31.40 29.60
C GLU A 625 0.25 -32.47 29.33
#